data_261ec1bd2c32989687269aceba335dbb
#
_entry.id   261ec1bd2c32989687269aceba335dbb
#
_cell.length_a   1.000
_cell.length_b   1.000
_cell.length_c   1.000
_cell.angle_alpha   90.00
_cell.angle_beta   90.00
_cell.angle_gamma   90.00
#
_symmetry.space_group_name_H-M   'P 1'
#
loop_
_entity.id
_entity.type
_entity.pdbx_description
1 polymer ?
#
loop_
_entity_poly.entity_id
_entity_poly.type
_entity_poly.pdbx_seq_one_letter_code
_entity_poly.pdbx_strand_id
1 'polypeptide(L)'
;MTRPLRARLARTVRRRRTVTVLAVGVAALCATTGSVLASTGAFSGDDNVWPYASPGRAPVLATVGDIACQPGSPVEAEKQSDVCDLTGTADTTRMAAQTATADQIEAMKPSLVALLGDEQYQTGRLQDFLGSFDQTYGAFKFLQRPTPGNHEFYTSHGESGNDGYGYFDYYNGYQLNADGTPVLHTFQGTTGPFTQPQPREDGQAGDFGTAGDGWYSYDLGSWHLISLNAECDVEPGGCNPDGSWLASQTAWLRHDLAEDRAPCTLAYWHQPTFGSTADPRSSDSEEGKAAATWWKLLYAHGTDVILNGHDHVYSRFAPMDPAGNADPQHGIREFIVGTGGESLDAVLPDTPNLQAWSDQYYGVMKMTLAPGGYSWDYQSALVSPTAPAGTPASYSDQGSARCHGPAGLTG
;
A
#
# COMPACT_ATOMS: atom_id res chain seq x y z
N MET A 1 -50.18 54.56 29.04
CA MET A 1 -51.49 54.31 28.46
C MET A 1 -51.18 53.55 27.15
N THR A 2 -51.49 52.37 26.88
CA THR A 2 -52.57 51.47 27.07
C THR A 2 -52.10 49.99 26.84
N ARG A 3 -52.76 49.08 27.51
CA ARG A 3 -52.49 47.65 27.70
C ARG A 3 -52.68 46.78 26.45
N PRO A 4 -52.30 45.48 26.56
CA PRO A 4 -52.04 44.56 25.46
C PRO A 4 -53.23 43.67 25.08
N LEU A 5 -53.17 43.08 23.87
CA LEU A 5 -54.12 42.04 23.46
C LEU A 5 -53.44 40.67 23.49
N ARG A 6 -54.08 39.75 24.21
CA ARG A 6 -53.77 38.32 24.28
C ARG A 6 -54.21 37.64 22.98
N ALA A 7 -53.40 36.82 22.36
CA ALA A 7 -53.81 35.86 21.36
C ALA A 7 -53.68 34.44 21.90
N ARG A 8 -54.74 33.65 21.69
CA ARG A 8 -55.00 32.31 22.23
C ARG A 8 -54.21 31.25 21.49
N LEU A 9 -53.64 30.29 22.26
CA LEU A 9 -53.14 29.03 21.71
C LEU A 9 -54.26 28.20 21.08
N ALA A 10 -54.10 27.83 19.84
CA ALA A 10 -54.84 26.73 19.21
C ALA A 10 -53.96 25.46 19.22
N ARG A 11 -54.35 24.49 20.01
CA ARG A 11 -53.75 23.12 20.00
C ARG A 11 -54.25 22.39 18.77
N THR A 12 -53.35 22.11 17.83
CA THR A 12 -53.64 21.18 16.72
C THR A 12 -53.13 19.79 17.10
N VAL A 13 -54.09 18.91 17.35
CA VAL A 13 -53.88 17.48 17.58
C VAL A 13 -53.46 16.87 16.25
N ARG A 14 -52.18 16.53 16.07
CA ARG A 14 -51.74 15.69 14.96
C ARG A 14 -51.98 14.23 15.27
N ARG A 15 -52.96 13.62 14.60
CA ARG A 15 -53.19 12.19 14.57
C ARG A 15 -51.95 11.48 14.04
N ARG A 16 -51.37 10.59 14.86
CA ARG A 16 -50.41 9.57 14.43
C ARG A 16 -51.15 8.60 13.49
N ARG A 17 -50.80 8.62 12.22
CA ARG A 17 -51.12 7.50 11.33
C ARG A 17 -49.96 6.50 11.47
N THR A 18 -50.25 5.37 12.05
CA THR A 18 -49.40 4.19 12.11
C THR A 18 -49.28 3.66 10.68
N VAL A 19 -48.10 3.72 10.09
CA VAL A 19 -47.77 3.00 8.85
C VAL A 19 -47.06 1.72 9.26
N THR A 20 -47.86 0.66 9.40
CA THR A 20 -47.37 -0.69 9.67
C THR A 20 -47.45 -1.48 8.37
N VAL A 21 -46.53 -1.29 7.44
CA VAL A 21 -46.39 -2.16 6.23
C VAL A 21 -44.97 -2.07 5.62
N LEU A 22 -43.92 -1.86 6.33
CA LEU A 22 -42.58 -1.92 5.70
C LEU A 22 -41.54 -2.69 6.49
N ALA A 23 -41.95 -3.48 7.47
CA ALA A 23 -40.98 -4.22 8.29
C ALA A 23 -40.63 -5.62 7.75
N VAL A 24 -41.37 -6.18 6.78
CA VAL A 24 -41.12 -7.56 6.32
C VAL A 24 -40.21 -7.62 5.09
N GLY A 25 -40.14 -6.54 4.30
CA GLY A 25 -39.26 -6.49 3.11
C GLY A 25 -37.81 -6.17 3.40
N VAL A 26 -37.54 -5.44 4.47
CA VAL A 26 -36.19 -4.99 4.81
C VAL A 26 -35.40 -6.06 5.58
N ALA A 27 -36.09 -6.89 6.37
CA ALA A 27 -35.42 -7.96 7.11
C ALA A 27 -34.87 -9.09 6.20
N ALA A 28 -35.51 -9.33 5.05
CA ALA A 28 -35.04 -10.34 4.09
C ALA A 28 -33.88 -9.83 3.23
N LEU A 29 -33.77 -8.52 3.02
CA LEU A 29 -32.61 -7.92 2.31
C LEU A 29 -31.37 -7.76 3.23
N CYS A 30 -31.59 -7.48 4.52
CA CYS A 30 -30.47 -7.39 5.47
C CYS A 30 -29.80 -8.74 5.76
N ALA A 31 -30.49 -9.87 5.58
CA ALA A 31 -29.89 -11.19 5.79
C ALA A 31 -28.95 -11.63 4.66
N THR A 32 -29.07 -11.03 3.45
CA THR A 32 -28.15 -11.30 2.33
C THR A 32 -27.05 -10.25 2.16
N THR A 33 -27.16 -9.11 2.85
CA THR A 33 -26.16 -8.04 2.82
C THR A 33 -25.35 -7.95 4.12
N GLY A 34 -25.62 -8.83 5.07
CA GLY A 34 -24.91 -8.88 6.36
C GLY A 34 -23.40 -9.11 6.24
N SER A 35 -22.91 -9.49 5.05
CA SER A 35 -21.49 -9.60 4.77
C SER A 35 -20.82 -8.28 4.35
N VAL A 36 -21.57 -7.25 4.03
CA VAL A 36 -21.01 -5.97 3.52
C VAL A 36 -20.87 -4.93 4.63
N LEU A 37 -21.55 -5.10 5.77
CA LEU A 37 -21.49 -4.14 6.89
C LEU A 37 -20.45 -4.49 7.96
N ALA A 38 -19.69 -5.57 7.78
CA ALA A 38 -18.59 -5.92 8.67
C ALA A 38 -17.28 -5.14 8.38
N SER A 39 -17.29 -4.25 7.40
CA SER A 39 -16.08 -3.53 6.96
C SER A 39 -15.75 -2.25 7.74
N THR A 40 -16.47 -1.95 8.81
CA THR A 40 -16.16 -0.80 9.69
C THR A 40 -15.77 -1.21 11.12
N GLY A 41 -15.54 -2.49 11.35
CA GLY A 41 -15.06 -3.01 12.63
C GLY A 41 -13.56 -3.32 12.55
N ALA A 42 -12.84 -2.99 13.60
CA ALA A 42 -11.46 -3.39 13.81
C ALA A 42 -11.28 -4.89 13.50
N PHE A 43 -10.26 -5.24 12.72
CA PHE A 43 -9.90 -6.62 12.48
C PHE A 43 -9.27 -7.17 13.77
N SER A 44 -10.01 -7.95 14.55
CA SER A 44 -9.39 -8.77 15.58
C SER A 44 -8.67 -9.93 14.88
N GLY A 45 -7.45 -10.25 15.29
CA GLY A 45 -6.52 -11.15 14.61
C GLY A 45 -6.99 -12.57 14.25
N ASP A 46 -8.23 -12.94 14.55
CA ASP A 46 -8.80 -14.25 14.28
C ASP A 46 -9.77 -14.30 13.09
N ASP A 47 -10.15 -13.14 12.49
CA ASP A 47 -11.17 -13.07 11.44
C ASP A 47 -10.62 -12.87 10.02
N ASN A 48 -9.33 -13.12 9.79
CA ASN A 48 -8.63 -12.88 8.53
C ASN A 48 -8.96 -13.89 7.40
N VAL A 49 -10.11 -14.51 7.39
CA VAL A 49 -10.56 -15.34 6.27
C VAL A 49 -11.53 -14.55 5.41
N TRP A 50 -10.99 -13.87 4.41
CA TRP A 50 -11.78 -13.16 3.41
C TRP A 50 -12.60 -14.13 2.54
N PRO A 51 -13.71 -13.66 1.93
CA PRO A 51 -14.56 -14.50 1.09
C PRO A 51 -13.87 -15.17 -0.09
N TYR A 52 -12.64 -14.73 -0.41
CA TYR A 52 -11.83 -15.33 -1.47
C TYR A 52 -10.82 -16.38 -0.96
N ALA A 53 -10.60 -16.49 0.33
CA ALA A 53 -9.80 -17.57 0.90
C ALA A 53 -10.69 -18.80 1.12
N SER A 54 -10.55 -19.80 0.29
CA SER A 54 -11.26 -21.07 0.52
C SER A 54 -10.65 -21.80 1.71
N PRO A 55 -11.43 -22.29 2.67
CA PRO A 55 -10.91 -23.07 3.79
C PRO A 55 -10.03 -24.24 3.30
N GLY A 56 -8.81 -24.33 3.83
CA GLY A 56 -7.85 -25.38 3.48
C GLY A 56 -6.98 -25.10 2.25
N ARG A 57 -7.11 -23.92 1.61
CA ARG A 57 -6.15 -23.43 0.62
C ARG A 57 -5.17 -22.47 1.24
N ALA A 58 -3.91 -22.52 0.76
CA ALA A 58 -2.91 -21.51 1.11
C ALA A 58 -3.39 -20.12 0.66
N PRO A 59 -3.26 -19.09 1.50
CA PRO A 59 -3.67 -17.75 1.13
C PRO A 59 -2.85 -17.21 -0.05
N VAL A 60 -3.48 -16.33 -0.81
CA VAL A 60 -2.87 -15.63 -1.94
C VAL A 60 -2.67 -14.18 -1.57
N LEU A 61 -1.45 -13.70 -1.69
CA LEU A 61 -1.06 -12.30 -1.59
C LEU A 61 -0.80 -11.78 -3.01
N ALA A 62 -1.55 -10.77 -3.45
CA ALA A 62 -1.15 -9.98 -4.61
C ALA A 62 -0.24 -8.84 -4.15
N THR A 63 0.76 -8.47 -4.94
CA THR A 63 1.68 -7.39 -4.57
C THR A 63 2.12 -6.58 -5.77
N VAL A 64 2.16 -5.27 -5.59
CA VAL A 64 2.56 -4.27 -6.58
C VAL A 64 2.74 -2.91 -5.90
N GLY A 65 3.62 -2.06 -6.41
CA GLY A 65 3.79 -0.65 -6.05
C GLY A 65 3.82 0.24 -7.28
N ASP A 66 4.02 1.54 -7.09
CA ASP A 66 4.28 2.52 -8.15
C ASP A 66 3.10 2.61 -9.14
N ILE A 67 1.95 3.14 -8.67
CA ILE A 67 0.66 2.78 -9.27
C ILE A 67 0.00 3.94 -10.02
N ALA A 68 -0.61 4.88 -9.30
CA ALA A 68 -1.63 5.73 -9.89
C ALA A 68 -1.08 7.05 -10.40
N CYS A 69 -1.40 7.36 -11.65
CA CYS A 69 -1.08 8.63 -12.27
C CYS A 69 -1.79 9.82 -11.60
N GLN A 70 -1.23 11.02 -11.74
CA GLN A 70 -1.80 12.25 -11.19
C GLN A 70 -3.09 12.66 -11.91
N PRO A 71 -4.23 12.85 -11.22
CA PRO A 71 -5.40 13.45 -11.83
C PRO A 71 -5.21 14.96 -12.03
N GLY A 72 -5.78 15.53 -13.10
CA GLY A 72 -5.89 16.97 -13.28
C GLY A 72 -4.96 17.60 -14.31
N SER A 73 -4.53 18.85 -14.07
CA SER A 73 -3.82 19.65 -15.07
C SER A 73 -2.33 19.33 -15.15
N PRO A 74 -1.75 19.27 -16.38
CA PRO A 74 -0.31 19.16 -16.58
C PRO A 74 0.54 20.24 -15.91
N VAL A 75 -0.06 21.31 -15.40
CA VAL A 75 0.64 22.41 -14.71
C VAL A 75 1.18 21.98 -13.34
N GLU A 76 0.60 20.98 -12.73
CA GLU A 76 1.01 20.46 -11.41
C GLU A 76 1.89 19.20 -11.51
N ALA A 77 1.99 18.59 -12.68
CA ALA A 77 2.83 17.42 -12.90
C ALA A 77 4.27 17.82 -13.29
N GLU A 78 5.24 17.07 -12.82
CA GLU A 78 6.66 17.26 -13.21
C GLU A 78 6.85 17.09 -14.72
N LYS A 79 6.13 16.15 -15.30
CA LYS A 79 6.09 15.88 -16.74
C LYS A 79 4.63 15.73 -17.16
N GLN A 80 4.32 16.17 -18.39
CA GLN A 80 2.98 15.99 -18.96
C GLN A 80 2.60 14.49 -19.07
N SER A 81 3.59 13.60 -19.15
CA SER A 81 3.42 12.15 -19.13
C SER A 81 2.92 11.59 -17.80
N ASP A 82 3.00 12.35 -16.72
CA ASP A 82 2.64 11.87 -15.38
C ASP A 82 1.15 12.06 -15.06
N VAL A 83 0.43 12.77 -15.92
CA VAL A 83 -0.98 13.07 -15.73
C VAL A 83 -1.87 11.99 -16.33
N CYS A 84 -2.84 11.53 -15.56
CA CYS A 84 -3.94 10.73 -16.06
C CYS A 84 -4.74 11.53 -17.09
N ASP A 85 -4.91 11.02 -18.30
CA ASP A 85 -5.88 11.61 -19.20
C ASP A 85 -7.29 11.10 -18.92
N LEU A 86 -7.97 11.77 -18.03
CA LEU A 86 -9.42 11.57 -17.81
C LEU A 86 -10.26 12.24 -18.93
N THR A 87 -9.64 13.00 -19.83
CA THR A 87 -10.33 13.81 -20.86
C THR A 87 -10.05 13.42 -22.30
N GLY A 88 -9.15 12.46 -22.54
CA GLY A 88 -8.88 11.92 -23.88
C GLY A 88 -7.85 12.71 -24.71
N THR A 89 -7.00 13.53 -24.09
CA THR A 89 -6.02 14.39 -24.80
C THR A 89 -4.57 14.25 -24.34
N ALA A 90 -4.28 13.59 -23.22
CA ALA A 90 -2.93 13.31 -22.73
C ALA A 90 -2.62 11.81 -22.72
N ASP A 91 -1.55 11.36 -22.09
CA ASP A 91 -1.13 9.96 -22.14
C ASP A 91 -2.10 9.02 -21.43
N THR A 92 -2.99 8.38 -22.20
CA THR A 92 -3.93 7.37 -21.71
C THR A 92 -3.23 6.11 -21.17
N THR A 93 -1.92 6.01 -21.35
CA THR A 93 -1.16 4.78 -21.08
C THR A 93 -1.06 4.48 -19.60
N ARG A 94 -0.85 5.50 -18.77
CA ARG A 94 -0.74 5.29 -17.31
C ARG A 94 -2.06 4.87 -16.68
N MET A 95 -3.15 5.55 -17.04
CA MET A 95 -4.48 5.12 -16.62
C MET A 95 -4.80 3.70 -17.13
N ALA A 96 -4.38 3.36 -18.35
CA ALA A 96 -4.54 2.02 -18.89
C ALA A 96 -3.68 0.99 -18.14
N ALA A 97 -2.45 1.35 -17.72
CA ALA A 97 -1.57 0.48 -16.97
C ALA A 97 -2.12 0.21 -15.56
N GLN A 98 -2.47 1.27 -14.80
CA GLN A 98 -3.05 1.09 -13.47
C GLN A 98 -4.40 0.36 -13.51
N THR A 99 -5.22 0.56 -14.54
CA THR A 99 -6.47 -0.21 -14.73
C THR A 99 -6.17 -1.68 -15.01
N ALA A 100 -5.21 -1.98 -15.89
CA ALA A 100 -4.86 -3.35 -16.24
C ALA A 100 -4.31 -4.13 -15.03
N THR A 101 -3.52 -3.49 -14.18
CA THR A 101 -3.00 -4.11 -12.96
C THR A 101 -4.09 -4.28 -11.89
N ALA A 102 -5.02 -3.34 -11.76
CA ALA A 102 -6.19 -3.49 -10.90
C ALA A 102 -7.09 -4.65 -11.35
N ASP A 103 -7.44 -4.72 -12.65
CA ASP A 103 -8.21 -5.83 -13.23
C ASP A 103 -7.52 -7.19 -13.02
N GLN A 104 -6.19 -7.21 -13.11
CA GLN A 104 -5.40 -8.41 -12.86
C GLN A 104 -5.50 -8.86 -11.40
N ILE A 105 -5.44 -7.93 -10.43
CA ILE A 105 -5.64 -8.22 -9.00
C ILE A 105 -7.04 -8.77 -8.76
N GLU A 106 -8.08 -8.15 -9.32
CA GLU A 106 -9.45 -8.65 -9.18
C GLU A 106 -9.61 -10.07 -9.75
N ALA A 107 -9.00 -10.33 -10.90
CA ALA A 107 -9.01 -11.68 -11.51
C ALA A 107 -8.28 -12.74 -10.67
N MET A 108 -7.23 -12.36 -9.94
CA MET A 108 -6.50 -13.25 -9.03
C MET A 108 -7.33 -13.66 -7.82
N LYS A 109 -8.28 -12.82 -7.40
CA LYS A 109 -9.08 -13.00 -6.16
C LYS A 109 -8.18 -13.28 -4.96
N PRO A 110 -7.27 -12.36 -4.61
CA PRO A 110 -6.32 -12.58 -3.54
C PRO A 110 -7.00 -12.59 -2.17
N SER A 111 -6.33 -13.14 -1.17
CA SER A 111 -6.72 -13.02 0.23
C SER A 111 -6.46 -11.61 0.75
N LEU A 112 -5.29 -11.05 0.41
CA LEU A 112 -4.87 -9.67 0.69
C LEU A 112 -4.04 -9.12 -0.48
N VAL A 113 -3.87 -7.80 -0.49
CA VAL A 113 -3.04 -7.06 -1.45
C VAL A 113 -2.01 -6.25 -0.67
N ALA A 114 -0.73 -6.62 -0.75
CA ALA A 114 0.36 -5.79 -0.25
C ALA A 114 0.69 -4.73 -1.30
N LEU A 115 0.54 -3.46 -0.95
CA LEU A 115 0.94 -2.33 -1.78
C LEU A 115 2.30 -1.83 -1.31
N LEU A 116 3.21 -1.60 -2.26
CA LEU A 116 4.63 -1.40 -2.00
C LEU A 116 5.05 0.07 -2.07
N GLY A 117 4.13 0.98 -1.76
CA GLY A 117 4.34 2.42 -1.78
C GLY A 117 4.13 3.06 -3.15
N ASP A 118 4.17 4.38 -3.17
CA ASP A 118 3.88 5.20 -4.32
C ASP A 118 2.54 4.80 -4.97
N GLU A 119 1.51 4.72 -4.13
CA GLU A 119 0.17 4.41 -4.59
C GLU A 119 -0.39 5.52 -5.47
N GLN A 120 -0.03 6.81 -5.16
CA GLN A 120 -0.58 7.97 -5.86
C GLN A 120 0.49 9.01 -6.23
N TYR A 121 0.76 9.14 -7.51
CA TYR A 121 1.62 10.17 -8.12
C TYR A 121 0.84 11.46 -8.45
N GLN A 122 1.49 12.65 -8.55
CA GLN A 122 2.90 12.92 -8.15
C GLN A 122 2.99 13.28 -6.69
N THR A 123 1.85 13.55 -6.06
CA THR A 123 1.72 13.88 -4.65
C THR A 123 0.64 13.00 -4.03
N GLY A 124 0.90 12.45 -2.87
CA GLY A 124 -0.06 11.62 -2.14
C GLY A 124 -1.18 12.43 -1.47
N ARG A 125 -1.71 13.48 -2.13
CA ARG A 125 -2.84 14.25 -1.57
C ARG A 125 -4.13 13.43 -1.62
N LEU A 126 -4.97 13.56 -0.58
CA LEU A 126 -6.24 12.86 -0.51
C LEU A 126 -7.11 13.05 -1.76
N GLN A 127 -7.15 14.26 -2.31
CA GLN A 127 -7.92 14.54 -3.52
C GLN A 127 -7.42 13.77 -4.74
N ASP A 128 -6.10 13.51 -4.82
CA ASP A 128 -5.47 12.77 -5.91
C ASP A 128 -5.73 11.27 -5.73
N PHE A 129 -5.65 10.75 -4.52
CA PHE A 129 -6.12 9.40 -4.20
C PHE A 129 -7.56 9.17 -4.64
N LEU A 130 -8.48 10.08 -4.28
CA LEU A 130 -9.89 9.98 -4.65
C LEU A 130 -10.13 10.17 -6.16
N GLY A 131 -9.28 10.97 -6.82
CA GLY A 131 -9.40 11.30 -8.24
C GLY A 131 -8.81 10.27 -9.20
N SER A 132 -7.84 9.46 -8.76
CA SER A 132 -7.16 8.48 -9.59
C SER A 132 -7.10 7.10 -8.97
N PHE A 133 -6.33 6.89 -7.89
CA PHE A 133 -6.14 5.58 -7.27
C PHE A 133 -7.45 4.89 -6.91
N ASP A 134 -8.37 5.60 -6.26
CA ASP A 134 -9.67 5.08 -5.83
C ASP A 134 -10.56 4.65 -7.02
N GLN A 135 -10.35 5.22 -8.20
CA GLN A 135 -11.12 4.91 -9.40
C GLN A 135 -10.83 3.50 -9.94
N THR A 136 -9.70 2.91 -9.57
CA THR A 136 -9.26 1.56 -9.99
C THR A 136 -9.05 0.65 -8.81
N TYR A 137 -8.15 0.99 -7.91
CA TYR A 137 -7.78 0.18 -6.74
C TYR A 137 -8.77 0.30 -5.57
N GLY A 138 -9.64 1.30 -5.57
CA GLY A 138 -10.66 1.50 -4.53
C GLY A 138 -11.66 0.34 -4.40
N ALA A 139 -11.93 -0.39 -5.50
CA ALA A 139 -12.86 -1.52 -5.51
C ALA A 139 -12.51 -2.63 -4.51
N PHE A 140 -11.22 -2.82 -4.23
CA PHE A 140 -10.71 -3.82 -3.28
C PHE A 140 -9.89 -3.21 -2.14
N LYS A 141 -10.15 -1.94 -1.80
CA LYS A 141 -9.47 -1.23 -0.70
C LYS A 141 -9.45 -2.02 0.60
N PHE A 142 -10.52 -2.72 0.91
CA PHE A 142 -10.66 -3.55 2.11
C PHE A 142 -9.68 -4.73 2.19
N LEU A 143 -9.07 -5.14 1.06
CA LEU A 143 -8.02 -6.17 1.01
C LEU A 143 -6.61 -5.59 1.13
N GLN A 144 -6.45 -4.28 0.99
CA GLN A 144 -5.15 -3.65 0.90
C GLN A 144 -4.44 -3.62 2.26
N ARG A 145 -3.12 -3.81 2.18
CA ARG A 145 -2.15 -3.67 3.25
C ARG A 145 -1.00 -2.84 2.72
N PRO A 146 -1.16 -1.51 2.73
CA PRO A 146 -0.21 -0.61 2.08
C PRO A 146 1.01 -0.33 2.97
N THR A 147 2.13 0.01 2.34
CA THR A 147 3.21 0.78 2.95
C THR A 147 3.35 2.09 2.18
N PRO A 148 3.64 3.23 2.80
CA PRO A 148 3.80 4.45 2.05
C PRO A 148 5.11 4.46 1.27
N GLY A 149 5.16 5.21 0.15
CA GLY A 149 6.36 5.58 -0.57
C GLY A 149 6.62 7.07 -0.49
N ASN A 150 7.68 7.54 -1.15
CA ASN A 150 8.10 8.94 -1.08
C ASN A 150 7.07 9.91 -1.70
N HIS A 151 6.31 9.48 -2.70
CA HIS A 151 5.27 10.31 -3.32
C HIS A 151 4.09 10.57 -2.39
N GLU A 152 3.84 9.75 -1.39
CA GLU A 152 2.84 9.99 -0.36
C GLU A 152 3.20 11.19 0.53
N PHE A 153 4.48 11.53 0.65
CA PHE A 153 4.97 12.66 1.48
C PHE A 153 5.24 13.93 0.67
N TYR A 154 5.14 13.90 -0.66
CA TYR A 154 5.35 15.06 -1.50
C TYR A 154 4.13 15.99 -1.53
N THR A 155 4.39 17.29 -1.49
CA THR A 155 3.36 18.35 -1.62
C THR A 155 3.22 18.84 -3.04
N SER A 156 4.35 18.88 -3.80
CA SER A 156 4.45 19.21 -5.21
C SER A 156 5.89 18.99 -5.67
N HIS A 157 6.09 18.56 -6.92
CA HIS A 157 7.39 18.49 -7.59
C HIS A 157 8.52 17.81 -6.79
N GLY A 158 8.21 16.78 -6.01
CA GLY A 158 9.20 16.06 -5.21
C GLY A 158 9.64 16.78 -3.93
N GLU A 159 8.92 17.84 -3.50
CA GLU A 159 9.17 18.49 -2.23
C GLU A 159 8.33 17.87 -1.12
N SER A 160 8.98 17.32 -0.11
CA SER A 160 8.35 16.80 1.11
C SER A 160 7.63 17.91 1.88
N GLY A 161 6.59 17.58 2.64
CA GLY A 161 5.91 18.53 3.52
C GLY A 161 4.42 18.34 3.70
N ASN A 162 3.87 17.17 3.37
CA ASN A 162 2.49 16.84 3.71
C ASN A 162 2.37 15.77 4.82
N ASP A 163 3.49 15.32 5.38
CA ASP A 163 3.58 14.33 6.47
C ASP A 163 2.76 13.04 6.20
N GLY A 164 2.59 12.65 4.92
CA GLY A 164 1.80 11.51 4.51
C GLY A 164 0.28 11.66 4.72
N TYR A 165 -0.21 12.85 5.05
CA TYR A 165 -1.61 13.05 5.48
C TYR A 165 -2.63 12.55 4.47
N GLY A 166 -2.42 12.72 3.16
CA GLY A 166 -3.36 12.24 2.16
C GLY A 166 -3.49 10.72 2.14
N TYR A 167 -2.36 10.03 2.29
CA TYR A 167 -2.30 8.57 2.44
C TYR A 167 -3.01 8.11 3.72
N PHE A 168 -2.64 8.71 4.87
CA PHE A 168 -3.28 8.34 6.13
C PHE A 168 -4.77 8.71 6.16
N ASP A 169 -5.18 9.85 5.59
CA ASP A 169 -6.60 10.22 5.42
C ASP A 169 -7.35 9.18 4.59
N TYR A 170 -6.73 8.75 3.48
CA TYR A 170 -7.35 7.78 2.59
C TYR A 170 -7.57 6.45 3.31
N TYR A 171 -6.55 5.90 3.98
CA TYR A 171 -6.66 4.59 4.61
C TYR A 171 -7.34 4.60 5.98
N ASN A 172 -7.08 5.61 6.81
CA ASN A 172 -7.57 5.70 8.19
C ASN A 172 -8.88 6.49 8.31
N GLY A 173 -9.22 7.30 7.29
CA GLY A 173 -10.19 8.37 7.45
C GLY A 173 -9.63 9.56 8.22
N TYR A 174 -10.45 10.57 8.42
CA TYR A 174 -10.03 11.86 9.01
C TYR A 174 -10.87 12.25 10.21
N GLN A 175 -10.32 13.17 11.02
CA GLN A 175 -10.96 13.70 12.20
C GLN A 175 -12.13 14.61 11.81
N LEU A 176 -13.22 14.54 12.58
CA LEU A 176 -14.39 15.37 12.39
C LEU A 176 -14.60 16.31 13.57
N ASN A 177 -15.00 17.54 13.26
CA ASN A 177 -15.55 18.48 14.22
C ASN A 177 -16.90 17.97 14.76
N ALA A 178 -17.40 18.59 15.82
CA ALA A 178 -18.69 18.23 16.43
C ALA A 178 -19.91 18.42 15.49
N ASP A 179 -19.78 19.22 14.46
CA ASP A 179 -20.79 19.46 13.42
C ASP A 179 -20.69 18.49 12.23
N GLY A 180 -19.72 17.54 12.24
CA GLY A 180 -19.49 16.57 11.19
C GLY A 180 -18.62 17.08 10.04
N THR A 181 -18.04 18.29 10.13
CA THR A 181 -17.08 18.79 9.13
C THR A 181 -15.67 18.26 9.43
N PRO A 182 -14.80 18.05 8.40
CA PRO A 182 -13.42 17.66 8.61
C PRO A 182 -12.64 18.69 9.43
N VAL A 183 -11.79 18.22 10.35
CA VAL A 183 -10.71 19.02 10.90
C VAL A 183 -9.66 19.19 9.81
N LEU A 184 -9.24 20.43 9.54
CA LEU A 184 -8.34 20.74 8.43
C LEU A 184 -6.95 21.13 8.92
N HIS A 185 -5.94 20.67 8.18
CA HIS A 185 -4.56 21.12 8.30
C HIS A 185 -4.12 21.82 7.01
N THR A 186 -3.34 22.90 7.12
CA THR A 186 -2.87 23.68 5.98
C THR A 186 -1.37 23.53 5.83
N PHE A 187 -0.94 23.06 4.69
CA PHE A 187 0.45 22.89 4.30
C PHE A 187 0.90 24.02 3.37
N GLN A 188 2.21 24.27 3.31
CA GLN A 188 2.83 25.20 2.39
C GLN A 188 3.43 24.42 1.22
N GLY A 189 2.77 24.44 0.07
CA GLY A 189 3.31 23.87 -1.16
C GLY A 189 4.00 24.93 -2.03
N THR A 190 4.79 24.51 -3.00
CA THR A 190 5.49 25.42 -3.95
C THR A 190 4.53 26.23 -4.81
N THR A 191 3.35 25.73 -5.10
CA THR A 191 2.27 26.44 -5.83
C THR A 191 1.38 27.28 -4.94
N GLY A 192 1.64 27.31 -3.62
CA GLY A 192 0.88 28.02 -2.60
C GLY A 192 0.31 27.07 -1.53
N PRO A 193 -0.31 27.62 -0.49
CA PRO A 193 -0.86 26.80 0.59
C PRO A 193 -2.01 25.93 0.06
N PHE A 194 -2.05 24.68 0.50
CA PHE A 194 -3.18 23.78 0.30
C PHE A 194 -3.64 23.20 1.62
N THR A 195 -4.87 22.72 1.69
CA THR A 195 -5.50 22.28 2.93
C THR A 195 -6.05 20.89 2.75
N GLN A 196 -5.70 19.99 3.66
CA GLN A 196 -6.21 18.61 3.72
C GLN A 196 -6.90 18.36 5.06
N PRO A 197 -7.77 17.36 5.16
CA PRO A 197 -8.22 16.83 6.45
C PRO A 197 -7.04 16.37 7.30
N GLN A 198 -7.25 16.29 8.59
CA GLN A 198 -6.29 15.70 9.53
C GLN A 198 -6.63 14.24 9.73
N PRO A 199 -5.68 13.30 9.56
CA PRO A 199 -5.92 11.88 9.75
C PRO A 199 -6.47 11.56 11.13
N ARG A 200 -7.27 10.50 11.20
CA ARG A 200 -7.68 9.94 12.49
C ARG A 200 -6.48 9.32 13.19
N GLU A 201 -6.36 9.58 14.48
CA GLU A 201 -5.30 8.98 15.30
C GLU A 201 -5.57 7.50 15.62
N ASP A 202 -6.83 7.06 15.46
CA ASP A 202 -7.30 5.71 15.78
C ASP A 202 -7.62 4.85 14.54
N GLY A 203 -7.20 5.27 13.36
CA GLY A 203 -7.44 4.57 12.12
C GLY A 203 -6.46 3.40 11.91
N GLN A 204 -5.68 3.45 10.84
CA GLN A 204 -4.57 2.51 10.61
C GLN A 204 -3.64 2.38 11.81
N ALA A 205 -3.63 3.39 12.67
CA ALA A 205 -3.01 3.36 13.96
C ALA A 205 -3.45 2.22 14.87
N GLY A 206 -4.72 1.83 14.85
CA GLY A 206 -5.22 0.73 15.67
C GLY A 206 -4.84 -0.64 15.11
N ASP A 207 -4.85 -0.77 13.79
CA ASP A 207 -4.67 -2.04 13.09
C ASP A 207 -3.32 -2.10 12.34
N PHE A 208 -2.68 -0.95 12.05
CA PHE A 208 -1.54 -0.82 11.15
C PHE A 208 -0.50 0.21 11.62
N GLY A 209 -0.31 0.43 12.90
CA GLY A 209 0.62 1.40 13.46
C GLY A 209 -0.03 2.73 13.86
N THR A 210 0.73 3.64 14.45
CA THR A 210 0.25 4.96 14.85
C THR A 210 0.11 5.88 13.64
N ALA A 211 -0.91 6.72 13.58
CA ALA A 211 -1.05 7.69 12.50
C ALA A 211 0.24 8.52 12.38
N GLY A 212 0.85 8.53 11.19
CA GLY A 212 2.16 9.12 10.95
C GLY A 212 3.34 8.14 11.06
N ASP A 213 3.19 6.97 11.71
CA ASP A 213 4.25 5.97 11.77
C ASP A 213 4.26 5.07 10.52
N GLY A 214 3.12 4.52 10.13
CA GLY A 214 2.94 3.76 8.89
C GLY A 214 3.53 2.35 8.88
N TRP A 215 4.05 1.86 10.01
CA TRP A 215 4.53 0.48 10.14
C TRP A 215 3.60 -0.37 11.01
N TYR A 216 3.48 -1.64 10.65
CA TYR A 216 2.64 -2.62 11.35
C TYR A 216 2.99 -4.03 10.91
N SER A 217 2.45 -5.03 11.63
CA SER A 217 2.52 -6.44 11.24
C SER A 217 1.15 -7.13 11.35
N TYR A 218 1.02 -8.25 10.69
CA TYR A 218 -0.19 -9.07 10.70
C TYR A 218 0.13 -10.49 10.26
N ASP A 219 -0.74 -11.43 10.63
CA ASP A 219 -0.62 -12.80 10.20
C ASP A 219 -1.56 -13.11 9.02
N LEU A 220 -1.07 -13.90 8.07
CA LEU A 220 -1.84 -14.41 6.95
C LEU A 220 -1.62 -15.92 6.80
N GLY A 221 -2.54 -16.70 7.33
CA GLY A 221 -2.39 -18.15 7.42
C GLY A 221 -1.28 -18.55 8.41
N SER A 222 -0.19 -19.13 7.91
CA SER A 222 0.98 -19.51 8.70
C SER A 222 2.17 -18.57 8.49
N TRP A 223 1.94 -17.40 7.94
CA TRP A 223 2.94 -16.40 7.64
C TRP A 223 2.78 -15.18 8.52
N HIS A 224 3.89 -14.64 8.99
CA HIS A 224 3.96 -13.33 9.61
C HIS A 224 4.40 -12.31 8.55
N LEU A 225 3.64 -11.24 8.38
CA LEU A 225 3.87 -10.19 7.39
C LEU A 225 4.11 -8.85 8.08
N ILE A 226 5.15 -8.15 7.65
CA ILE A 226 5.63 -6.92 8.29
C ILE A 226 5.67 -5.81 7.24
N SER A 227 4.90 -4.75 7.43
CA SER A 227 4.99 -3.50 6.68
C SER A 227 5.89 -2.51 7.43
N LEU A 228 6.87 -1.93 6.74
CA LEU A 228 7.76 -0.92 7.29
C LEU A 228 7.64 0.37 6.47
N ASN A 229 7.81 1.51 7.12
CA ASN A 229 7.85 2.81 6.46
C ASN A 229 9.30 3.24 6.27
N ALA A 230 9.76 3.39 5.03
CA ALA A 230 11.13 3.75 4.71
C ALA A 230 11.36 5.27 4.61
N GLU A 231 10.30 6.09 4.66
CA GLU A 231 10.34 7.54 4.44
C GLU A 231 10.94 8.31 5.63
N CYS A 232 12.11 7.88 6.07
CA CYS A 232 12.79 8.44 7.24
C CYS A 232 13.39 9.83 7.00
N ASP A 233 13.64 10.24 5.76
CA ASP A 233 14.25 11.53 5.41
C ASP A 233 13.35 12.72 5.75
N VAL A 234 12.04 12.50 5.75
CA VAL A 234 11.01 13.49 6.07
C VAL A 234 10.66 13.52 7.56
N GLU A 235 11.14 12.56 8.34
CA GLU A 235 10.76 12.34 9.72
C GLU A 235 11.78 12.94 10.73
N PRO A 236 11.38 13.19 11.99
CA PRO A 236 12.26 13.75 12.99
C PRO A 236 13.53 12.92 13.23
N GLY A 237 14.67 13.49 12.89
CA GLY A 237 16.00 12.85 12.99
C GLY A 237 16.50 12.25 11.70
N GLY A 238 15.68 12.28 10.63
CA GLY A 238 16.06 11.77 9.32
C GLY A 238 16.36 10.27 9.34
N CYS A 239 17.06 9.80 8.34
CA CYS A 239 17.48 8.40 8.22
C CYS A 239 18.71 8.04 9.10
N ASN A 240 19.02 8.86 10.10
CA ASN A 240 20.01 8.50 11.09
C ASN A 240 19.49 7.34 11.97
N PRO A 241 20.21 6.21 12.10
CA PRO A 241 19.78 5.09 12.93
C PRO A 241 19.51 5.44 14.41
N ASP A 242 20.13 6.53 14.91
CA ASP A 242 19.89 7.06 16.26
C ASP A 242 18.79 8.16 16.27
N GLY A 243 18.22 8.53 15.13
CA GLY A 243 17.09 9.45 15.01
C GLY A 243 15.84 8.86 15.69
N SER A 244 15.08 9.71 16.38
CA SER A 244 13.99 9.24 17.27
C SER A 244 12.96 8.38 16.54
N TRP A 245 12.58 8.77 15.33
CA TRP A 245 11.56 8.07 14.55
C TRP A 245 12.08 6.71 14.05
N LEU A 246 13.23 6.68 13.34
CA LEU A 246 13.82 5.44 12.83
C LEU A 246 14.21 4.47 13.96
N ALA A 247 14.73 4.99 15.08
CA ALA A 247 15.01 4.19 16.26
C ALA A 247 13.74 3.57 16.88
N SER A 248 12.61 4.30 16.88
CA SER A 248 11.33 3.78 17.37
C SER A 248 10.83 2.63 16.50
N GLN A 249 10.84 2.80 15.18
CA GLN A 249 10.45 1.73 14.25
C GLN A 249 11.36 0.51 14.36
N THR A 250 12.69 0.74 14.47
CA THR A 250 13.66 -0.35 14.63
C THR A 250 13.48 -1.09 15.97
N ALA A 251 13.13 -0.37 17.05
CA ALA A 251 12.85 -1.00 18.34
C ALA A 251 11.54 -1.80 18.31
N TRP A 252 10.51 -1.26 17.65
CA TRP A 252 9.26 -1.96 17.40
C TRP A 252 9.50 -3.25 16.59
N LEU A 253 10.23 -3.17 15.47
CA LEU A 253 10.56 -4.35 14.65
C LEU A 253 11.29 -5.44 15.45
N ARG A 254 12.26 -5.07 16.33
CA ARG A 254 12.94 -6.04 17.19
C ARG A 254 11.97 -6.73 18.15
N HIS A 255 11.00 -6.00 18.68
CA HIS A 255 9.99 -6.55 19.57
C HIS A 255 9.05 -7.49 18.82
N ASP A 256 8.55 -7.07 17.68
CA ASP A 256 7.66 -7.83 16.80
C ASP A 256 8.30 -9.17 16.41
N LEU A 257 9.54 -9.13 15.87
CA LEU A 257 10.30 -10.34 15.51
C LEU A 257 10.60 -11.25 16.72
N ALA A 258 10.74 -10.70 17.94
CA ALA A 258 10.93 -11.50 19.15
C ALA A 258 9.64 -12.24 19.59
N GLU A 259 8.49 -11.71 19.23
CA GLU A 259 7.18 -12.30 19.50
C GLU A 259 6.73 -13.26 18.38
N ASP A 260 7.25 -13.10 17.16
CA ASP A 260 6.90 -13.94 16.01
C ASP A 260 7.23 -15.42 16.25
N ARG A 261 6.27 -16.28 15.90
CA ARG A 261 6.37 -17.74 15.96
C ARG A 261 5.91 -18.40 14.66
N ALA A 262 5.63 -17.61 13.65
CA ALA A 262 5.25 -18.14 12.35
C ALA A 262 6.43 -18.92 11.72
N PRO A 263 6.19 -20.00 11.01
CA PRO A 263 7.23 -20.74 10.32
C PRO A 263 7.81 -20.02 9.11
N CYS A 264 7.19 -18.93 8.66
CA CYS A 264 7.60 -18.14 7.52
C CYS A 264 7.34 -16.67 7.78
N THR A 265 8.28 -15.80 7.41
CA THR A 265 8.18 -14.36 7.60
C THR A 265 8.44 -13.62 6.28
N LEU A 266 7.64 -12.60 6.00
CA LEU A 266 7.75 -11.70 4.87
C LEU A 266 7.72 -10.26 5.36
N ALA A 267 8.64 -9.42 4.89
CA ALA A 267 8.63 -7.98 5.15
C ALA A 267 8.53 -7.20 3.84
N TYR A 268 7.97 -5.99 3.89
CA TYR A 268 7.91 -5.10 2.74
C TYR A 268 7.97 -3.63 3.14
N TRP A 269 8.56 -2.83 2.27
CA TRP A 269 8.66 -1.37 2.33
C TRP A 269 8.96 -0.84 0.93
N HIS A 270 8.98 0.48 0.75
CA HIS A 270 9.06 1.07 -0.58
C HIS A 270 10.46 0.95 -1.21
N GLN A 271 11.49 1.65 -0.71
CA GLN A 271 12.81 1.68 -1.33
C GLN A 271 13.59 0.38 -1.13
N PRO A 272 14.09 -0.26 -2.21
CA PRO A 272 14.85 -1.50 -2.09
C PRO A 272 16.21 -1.30 -1.43
N THR A 273 16.67 -2.33 -0.73
CA THR A 273 18.05 -2.37 -0.23
C THR A 273 19.02 -2.76 -1.33
N PHE A 274 18.60 -3.62 -2.26
CA PHE A 274 19.41 -4.03 -3.42
C PHE A 274 18.65 -3.72 -4.70
N GLY A 275 18.92 -2.56 -5.32
CA GLY A 275 18.27 -2.14 -6.56
C GLY A 275 18.89 -2.76 -7.81
N SER A 276 18.13 -2.75 -8.90
CA SER A 276 18.58 -3.21 -10.22
C SER A 276 18.50 -2.14 -11.31
N THR A 277 18.26 -0.89 -10.94
CA THR A 277 18.20 0.26 -11.85
C THR A 277 19.39 1.18 -11.69
N ALA A 278 19.50 2.17 -12.56
CA ALA A 278 20.52 3.23 -12.43
C ALA A 278 19.99 4.41 -11.58
N ASP A 279 18.82 4.30 -10.99
CA ASP A 279 18.28 5.35 -10.13
C ASP A 279 19.07 5.42 -8.82
N PRO A 280 19.77 6.53 -8.56
CA PRO A 280 20.55 6.70 -7.32
C PRO A 280 19.66 6.86 -6.08
N ARG A 281 18.33 6.99 -6.26
CA ARG A 281 17.36 7.12 -5.17
C ARG A 281 16.91 5.78 -4.62
N SER A 282 17.33 4.65 -5.20
CA SER A 282 17.03 3.31 -4.72
C SER A 282 17.97 2.87 -3.60
N SER A 283 18.80 1.87 -3.82
CA SER A 283 19.69 1.28 -2.81
C SER A 283 20.74 2.25 -2.22
N ASP A 284 21.13 3.30 -2.97
CA ASP A 284 22.12 4.30 -2.54
C ASP A 284 21.50 5.50 -1.81
N SER A 285 20.17 5.59 -1.73
CA SER A 285 19.47 6.62 -0.96
C SER A 285 19.73 6.48 0.55
N GLU A 286 19.39 7.52 1.32
CA GLU A 286 19.49 7.45 2.79
C GLU A 286 18.47 6.45 3.34
N GLU A 287 17.28 6.33 2.72
CA GLU A 287 16.21 5.39 3.04
C GLU A 287 16.65 3.95 2.78
N GLY A 288 17.24 3.68 1.62
CA GLY A 288 17.80 2.36 1.29
C GLY A 288 18.92 1.94 2.24
N LYS A 289 19.80 2.88 2.65
CA LYS A 289 20.83 2.65 3.66
C LYS A 289 20.23 2.39 5.05
N ALA A 290 19.16 3.11 5.43
CA ALA A 290 18.46 2.87 6.69
C ALA A 290 17.79 1.49 6.69
N ALA A 291 17.16 1.10 5.59
CA ALA A 291 16.55 -0.23 5.40
C ALA A 291 17.57 -1.37 5.52
N ALA A 292 18.84 -1.14 5.19
CA ALA A 292 19.91 -2.12 5.42
C ALA A 292 20.09 -2.51 6.90
N THR A 293 19.64 -1.67 7.85
CA THR A 293 19.61 -2.01 9.27
C THR A 293 18.49 -3.02 9.55
N TRP A 294 17.32 -2.86 8.95
CA TRP A 294 16.20 -3.80 9.06
C TRP A 294 16.53 -5.12 8.39
N TRP A 295 17.19 -5.10 7.24
CA TRP A 295 17.64 -6.31 6.57
C TRP A 295 18.48 -7.20 7.48
N LYS A 296 19.40 -6.61 8.27
CA LYS A 296 20.21 -7.37 9.24
C LYS A 296 19.38 -8.01 10.35
N LEU A 297 18.36 -7.31 10.84
CA LEU A 297 17.45 -7.84 11.86
C LEU A 297 16.58 -8.96 11.30
N LEU A 298 16.02 -8.75 10.13
CA LEU A 298 15.19 -9.71 9.40
C LEU A 298 15.98 -10.97 9.04
N TYR A 299 17.20 -10.83 8.56
CA TYR A 299 18.08 -11.94 8.27
C TYR A 299 18.45 -12.73 9.54
N ALA A 300 18.78 -12.05 10.63
CA ALA A 300 19.09 -12.71 11.90
C ALA A 300 17.87 -13.43 12.50
N HIS A 301 16.66 -12.98 12.20
CA HIS A 301 15.42 -13.65 12.58
C HIS A 301 15.16 -14.90 11.73
N GLY A 302 15.53 -14.89 10.45
CA GLY A 302 15.27 -15.94 9.47
C GLY A 302 14.08 -15.61 8.57
N THR A 303 13.90 -14.33 8.25
CA THR A 303 12.90 -13.87 7.26
C THR A 303 13.19 -14.45 5.88
N ASP A 304 12.14 -14.85 5.18
CA ASP A 304 12.24 -15.59 3.92
C ASP A 304 12.18 -14.68 2.69
N VAL A 305 11.36 -13.60 2.75
CA VAL A 305 11.04 -12.75 1.61
C VAL A 305 11.06 -11.29 2.01
N ILE A 306 11.59 -10.45 1.13
CA ILE A 306 11.42 -9.00 1.13
C ILE A 306 10.79 -8.56 -0.19
N LEU A 307 9.81 -7.61 -0.10
CA LEU A 307 9.16 -7.00 -1.26
C LEU A 307 9.38 -5.50 -1.23
N ASN A 308 9.68 -4.91 -2.40
CA ASN A 308 9.89 -3.48 -2.58
C ASN A 308 9.22 -2.96 -3.86
N GLY A 309 8.95 -1.65 -3.88
CA GLY A 309 8.61 -0.85 -5.05
C GLY A 309 9.78 0.05 -5.46
N HIS A 310 9.47 1.32 -5.75
CA HIS A 310 10.38 2.43 -5.99
C HIS A 310 11.17 2.35 -7.31
N ASP A 311 11.89 1.28 -7.55
CA ASP A 311 12.43 0.96 -8.88
C ASP A 311 11.26 0.50 -9.75
N HIS A 312 10.91 1.25 -10.79
CA HIS A 312 9.74 0.95 -11.63
C HIS A 312 10.02 -0.20 -12.58
N VAL A 313 10.32 -1.35 -12.01
CA VAL A 313 10.67 -2.59 -12.72
C VAL A 313 10.09 -3.81 -12.00
N TYR A 314 10.09 -4.93 -12.68
CA TYR A 314 10.07 -6.22 -12.00
C TYR A 314 11.50 -6.75 -11.86
N SER A 315 11.90 -7.10 -10.64
CA SER A 315 13.19 -7.75 -10.39
C SER A 315 13.07 -8.82 -9.31
N ARG A 316 13.76 -9.94 -9.52
CA ARG A 316 13.89 -11.01 -8.53
C ARG A 316 15.34 -11.39 -8.34
N PHE A 317 15.78 -11.34 -7.10
CA PHE A 317 17.15 -11.69 -6.73
C PHE A 317 17.26 -13.14 -6.22
N ALA A 318 18.47 -13.68 -6.22
CA ALA A 318 18.81 -14.85 -5.44
C ALA A 318 18.64 -14.53 -3.94
N PRO A 319 18.42 -15.53 -3.06
CA PRO A 319 18.50 -15.28 -1.62
C PRO A 319 19.87 -14.71 -1.24
N MET A 320 19.89 -13.63 -0.45
CA MET A 320 21.10 -12.87 -0.13
C MET A 320 21.27 -12.67 1.38
N ASP A 321 22.50 -12.59 1.80
CA ASP A 321 22.90 -12.11 3.12
C ASP A 321 22.80 -10.57 3.22
N PRO A 322 22.97 -9.96 4.41
CA PRO A 322 22.92 -8.50 4.58
C PRO A 322 24.03 -7.71 3.87
N ALA A 323 25.02 -8.37 3.31
CA ALA A 323 26.09 -7.77 2.51
C ALA A 323 25.85 -7.91 1.00
N GLY A 324 24.70 -8.48 0.60
CA GLY A 324 24.34 -8.71 -0.79
C GLY A 324 25.05 -9.91 -1.43
N ASN A 325 25.67 -10.80 -0.64
CA ASN A 325 26.22 -12.04 -1.18
C ASN A 325 25.13 -13.11 -1.28
N ALA A 326 25.19 -13.95 -2.32
CA ALA A 326 24.26 -15.06 -2.44
C ALA A 326 24.37 -16.01 -1.25
N ASP A 327 23.24 -16.28 -0.59
CA ASP A 327 23.13 -17.23 0.50
C ASP A 327 21.91 -18.15 0.28
N PRO A 328 22.07 -19.27 -0.42
CA PRO A 328 20.95 -20.18 -0.73
C PRO A 328 20.33 -20.86 0.47
N GLN A 329 20.97 -20.85 1.65
CA GLN A 329 20.53 -21.58 2.83
C GLN A 329 19.75 -20.71 3.82
N HIS A 330 20.20 -19.46 4.04
CA HIS A 330 19.63 -18.58 5.05
C HIS A 330 19.31 -17.18 4.51
N GLY A 331 19.62 -16.92 3.23
CA GLY A 331 19.43 -15.63 2.59
C GLY A 331 17.97 -15.27 2.41
N ILE A 332 17.68 -13.99 2.43
CA ILE A 332 16.36 -13.44 2.14
C ILE A 332 16.23 -13.24 0.63
N ARG A 333 15.11 -13.66 0.05
CA ARG A 333 14.82 -13.38 -1.36
C ARG A 333 14.10 -12.05 -1.51
N GLU A 334 14.71 -11.13 -2.26
CA GLU A 334 14.11 -9.85 -2.60
C GLU A 334 13.38 -9.92 -3.94
N PHE A 335 12.21 -9.27 -3.98
CA PHE A 335 11.48 -8.96 -5.20
C PHE A 335 11.19 -7.47 -5.23
N ILE A 336 11.43 -6.84 -6.38
CA ILE A 336 10.97 -5.48 -6.68
C ILE A 336 9.80 -5.60 -7.64
N VAL A 337 8.68 -4.98 -7.31
CA VAL A 337 7.44 -5.04 -8.12
C VAL A 337 6.86 -3.62 -8.24
N GLY A 338 7.66 -2.71 -8.79
CA GLY A 338 7.30 -1.31 -9.06
C GLY A 338 6.61 -1.15 -10.43
N THR A 339 5.71 -2.04 -10.77
CA THR A 339 5.14 -2.15 -12.12
C THR A 339 3.63 -1.87 -12.17
N GLY A 340 3.11 -1.10 -11.20
CA GLY A 340 1.68 -0.86 -11.02
C GLY A 340 1.04 0.06 -12.06
N GLY A 341 1.80 1.05 -12.57
CA GLY A 341 1.23 1.99 -13.54
C GLY A 341 2.13 3.18 -13.88
N GLU A 342 3.11 3.49 -13.03
CA GLU A 342 4.09 4.55 -13.29
C GLU A 342 5.05 4.15 -14.43
N SER A 343 5.71 5.13 -15.09
CA SER A 343 6.63 4.88 -16.21
C SER A 343 7.78 3.97 -15.77
N LEU A 344 8.07 2.95 -16.61
CA LEU A 344 9.09 1.96 -16.27
C LEU A 344 10.50 2.52 -16.41
N ASP A 345 11.38 2.13 -15.50
CA ASP A 345 12.81 2.40 -15.50
C ASP A 345 13.56 1.35 -16.32
N ALA A 346 14.84 1.63 -16.63
CA ALA A 346 15.71 0.68 -17.30
C ALA A 346 16.48 -0.18 -16.29
N VAL A 347 16.42 -1.49 -16.47
CA VAL A 347 17.17 -2.44 -15.65
C VAL A 347 18.64 -2.48 -16.06
N LEU A 348 19.53 -2.63 -15.08
CA LEU A 348 20.94 -2.99 -15.23
C LEU A 348 21.08 -4.53 -15.16
N PRO A 349 21.12 -5.23 -16.30
CA PRO A 349 21.00 -6.69 -16.32
C PRO A 349 22.21 -7.43 -15.71
N ASP A 350 23.34 -6.75 -15.56
CA ASP A 350 24.56 -7.29 -14.93
C ASP A 350 24.59 -7.09 -13.39
N THR A 351 23.47 -6.66 -12.80
CA THR A 351 23.34 -6.48 -11.34
C THR A 351 23.60 -7.82 -10.62
N PRO A 352 24.49 -7.83 -9.59
CA PRO A 352 24.79 -9.05 -8.87
C PRO A 352 23.54 -9.72 -8.29
N ASN A 353 23.47 -11.03 -8.39
CA ASN A 353 22.37 -11.89 -7.88
C ASN A 353 21.01 -11.68 -8.56
N LEU A 354 20.86 -10.79 -9.52
CA LEU A 354 19.64 -10.66 -10.31
C LEU A 354 19.37 -11.95 -11.10
N GLN A 355 18.19 -12.55 -10.92
CA GLN A 355 17.83 -13.84 -11.53
C GLN A 355 16.75 -13.74 -12.59
N ALA A 356 15.82 -12.79 -12.43
CA ALA A 356 14.77 -12.49 -13.39
C ALA A 356 14.42 -11.01 -13.31
N TRP A 357 14.06 -10.41 -14.44
CA TRP A 357 13.70 -9.00 -14.50
C TRP A 357 12.88 -8.65 -15.73
N SER A 358 12.19 -7.55 -15.64
CA SER A 358 11.51 -6.92 -16.78
C SER A 358 11.35 -5.43 -16.55
N ASP A 359 11.68 -4.64 -17.59
CA ASP A 359 11.50 -3.19 -17.72
C ASP A 359 10.57 -2.84 -18.90
N GLN A 360 9.80 -3.81 -19.38
CA GLN A 360 8.97 -3.65 -20.58
C GLN A 360 7.48 -3.87 -20.30
N TYR A 361 7.10 -4.24 -19.08
CA TYR A 361 5.74 -4.64 -18.78
C TYR A 361 5.28 -4.11 -17.42
N TYR A 362 4.05 -3.59 -17.41
CA TYR A 362 3.27 -3.45 -16.18
C TYR A 362 2.69 -4.80 -15.77
N GLY A 363 2.58 -5.05 -14.49
CA GLY A 363 2.07 -6.33 -13.99
C GLY A 363 2.06 -6.44 -12.49
N VAL A 364 1.54 -7.55 -12.00
CA VAL A 364 1.35 -7.85 -10.57
C VAL A 364 1.99 -9.19 -10.25
N MET A 365 2.63 -9.30 -9.11
CA MET A 365 3.09 -10.57 -8.59
C MET A 365 2.05 -11.19 -7.66
N LYS A 366 1.73 -12.45 -7.93
CA LYS A 366 0.92 -13.31 -7.08
C LYS A 366 1.84 -14.19 -6.24
N MET A 367 1.71 -14.13 -4.93
CA MET A 367 2.34 -15.09 -4.02
C MET A 367 1.32 -16.03 -3.43
N THR A 368 1.63 -17.32 -3.38
CA THR A 368 0.85 -18.31 -2.61
C THR A 368 1.66 -18.69 -1.38
N LEU A 369 1.12 -18.36 -0.21
CA LEU A 369 1.79 -18.49 1.09
C LEU A 369 1.38 -19.83 1.74
N ALA A 370 2.09 -20.90 1.42
CA ALA A 370 1.83 -22.22 1.97
C ALA A 370 2.52 -22.42 3.33
N PRO A 371 2.04 -23.33 4.18
CA PRO A 371 2.77 -23.70 5.39
C PRO A 371 4.18 -24.21 5.05
N GLY A 372 5.22 -23.50 5.51
CA GLY A 372 6.62 -23.85 5.31
C GLY A 372 7.18 -23.60 3.91
N GLY A 373 6.53 -22.76 3.09
CA GLY A 373 7.05 -22.39 1.78
C GLY A 373 6.14 -21.45 1.01
N TYR A 374 6.62 -20.94 -0.12
CA TYR A 374 5.89 -20.04 -0.98
C TYR A 374 6.13 -20.32 -2.46
N SER A 375 5.20 -19.84 -3.28
CA SER A 375 5.41 -19.74 -4.72
C SER A 375 5.09 -18.33 -5.19
N TRP A 376 5.77 -17.88 -6.22
CA TRP A 376 5.52 -16.62 -6.90
C TRP A 376 5.14 -16.88 -8.35
N ASP A 377 4.37 -15.96 -8.89
CA ASP A 377 3.91 -15.92 -10.28
C ASP A 377 3.70 -14.46 -10.66
N TYR A 378 4.77 -13.80 -11.15
CA TYR A 378 4.65 -12.49 -11.78
C TYR A 378 4.10 -12.65 -13.19
N GLN A 379 3.07 -11.93 -13.51
CA GLN A 379 2.48 -11.90 -14.83
C GLN A 379 2.29 -10.46 -15.29
N SER A 380 2.70 -10.19 -16.53
CA SER A 380 2.42 -8.91 -17.16
C SER A 380 0.93 -8.74 -17.44
N ALA A 381 0.42 -7.53 -17.15
CA ALA A 381 -0.94 -7.08 -17.49
C ALA A 381 -0.96 -6.30 -18.80
N LEU A 382 0.08 -5.49 -19.03
CA LEU A 382 0.17 -4.61 -20.19
C LEU A 382 1.64 -4.45 -20.62
N VAL A 383 1.89 -4.41 -21.93
CA VAL A 383 3.20 -4.04 -22.49
C VAL A 383 3.36 -2.52 -22.42
N SER A 384 4.54 -2.05 -21.99
CA SER A 384 4.86 -0.62 -21.98
C SER A 384 4.80 -0.04 -23.43
N PRO A 385 4.27 1.16 -23.61
CA PRO A 385 4.28 1.82 -24.92
C PRO A 385 5.69 2.18 -25.38
N THR A 386 6.65 2.27 -24.45
CA THR A 386 8.07 2.54 -24.74
C THR A 386 8.85 1.26 -25.07
N ALA A 387 8.21 0.09 -24.96
CA ALA A 387 8.85 -1.18 -25.25
C ALA A 387 9.35 -1.25 -26.71
N PRO A 388 10.54 -1.83 -26.96
CA PRO A 388 11.07 -1.97 -28.32
C PRO A 388 10.12 -2.72 -29.26
N ALA A 389 10.15 -2.38 -30.53
CA ALA A 389 9.37 -3.09 -31.55
C ALA A 389 9.76 -4.58 -31.57
N GLY A 390 8.76 -5.45 -31.49
CA GLY A 390 8.95 -6.89 -31.43
C GLY A 390 9.04 -7.47 -30.02
N THR A 391 8.87 -6.66 -28.97
CA THR A 391 8.68 -7.14 -27.60
C THR A 391 7.54 -8.17 -27.57
N PRO A 392 7.70 -9.32 -26.91
CA PRO A 392 6.63 -10.31 -26.77
C PRO A 392 5.35 -9.71 -26.20
N ALA A 393 4.21 -10.32 -26.46
CA ALA A 393 2.92 -9.83 -25.97
C ALA A 393 2.76 -9.98 -24.44
N SER A 394 3.57 -10.81 -23.79
CA SER A 394 3.52 -11.06 -22.35
C SER A 394 4.88 -11.50 -21.80
N TYR A 395 5.06 -11.28 -20.52
CA TYR A 395 6.17 -11.76 -19.72
C TYR A 395 5.65 -12.44 -18.46
N SER A 396 6.35 -13.46 -17.98
CA SER A 396 6.08 -14.07 -16.68
C SER A 396 7.35 -14.62 -16.04
N ASP A 397 7.41 -14.56 -14.72
CA ASP A 397 8.42 -15.24 -13.89
C ASP A 397 7.73 -15.99 -12.77
N GLN A 398 7.99 -17.29 -12.66
CA GLN A 398 7.35 -18.13 -11.65
C GLN A 398 8.34 -19.09 -11.00
N GLY A 399 8.05 -19.44 -9.77
CA GLY A 399 8.86 -20.40 -9.03
C GLY A 399 8.30 -20.67 -7.63
N SER A 400 9.07 -21.40 -6.86
CA SER A 400 8.76 -21.71 -5.46
C SER A 400 10.00 -21.90 -4.63
N ALA A 401 9.87 -21.67 -3.30
CA ALA A 401 10.92 -21.95 -2.33
C ALA A 401 10.31 -22.44 -1.01
N ARG A 402 11.14 -23.02 -0.17
CA ARG A 402 10.79 -23.36 1.22
C ARG A 402 11.17 -22.21 2.13
N CYS A 403 10.44 -22.04 3.20
CA CYS A 403 10.85 -21.22 4.31
C CYS A 403 11.98 -21.89 5.08
N HIS A 404 12.91 -21.10 5.59
CA HIS A 404 13.92 -21.59 6.52
C HIS A 404 13.56 -21.29 7.99
N GLY A 405 12.47 -20.51 8.18
CA GLY A 405 11.88 -20.25 9.49
C GLY A 405 12.70 -19.32 10.37
N PRO A 406 12.09 -18.85 11.48
CA PRO A 406 12.81 -18.04 12.44
C PRO A 406 14.01 -18.78 13.02
N ALA A 407 15.13 -18.06 13.19
CA ALA A 407 16.34 -18.60 13.78
C ALA A 407 16.05 -19.16 15.19
N GLY A 408 16.26 -20.46 15.38
CA GLY A 408 16.00 -21.15 16.65
C GLY A 408 14.75 -22.01 16.71
N LEU A 409 13.87 -22.01 15.69
CA LEU A 409 12.73 -22.94 15.61
C LEU A 409 13.05 -24.19 14.76
N THR A 410 14.23 -24.25 14.11
CA THR A 410 14.74 -25.44 13.42
C THR A 410 15.41 -26.35 14.45
N GLY A 411 14.60 -27.13 15.15
CA GLY A 411 15.03 -28.15 16.09
C GLY A 411 14.55 -29.53 15.65
#